data_5e8481d51436a5ab8cab8ca7c5800931
#
_entry.id   5e8481d51436a5ab8cab8ca7c5800931
#
_cell.length_a   1.000
_cell.length_b   1.000
_cell.length_c   1.000
_cell.angle_alpha   90.00
_cell.angle_beta   90.00
_cell.angle_gamma   90.00
#
_symmetry.space_group_name_H-M   'P 1'
#
loop_
_entity.id
_entity.type
_entity.pdbx_description
1 polymer ?
#
loop_
_entity_poly.entity_id
_entity_poly.type
_entity_poly.pdbx_seq_one_letter_code
_entity_poly.pdbx_strand_id
1 'polypeptide(L)'
;LIYFSLGPASIFVVSRYLNFGVSIIAMIIFALLLYRILFRADKYPIFLLLLAGMIIGTLLGSLTTFLQVIIDPVEYEALQSRLFASFLNVKTELILISAVILLICFVIGYFMLRDLDVMSLGRDNAINLGVNYDAMVLRAIILASVLIATSTALVGPVMFLGLIVANLSYQYFATYKHS
;
A
#
# COMPACT_ATOMS: atom_id res chain seq x y z
N LEU A 1 8.39 13.31 5.01
CA LEU A 1 9.59 13.53 4.19
C LEU A 1 9.38 14.67 3.18
N ILE A 2 8.30 14.67 2.40
CA ILE A 2 7.98 15.72 1.39
C ILE A 2 7.79 17.07 2.06
N TYR A 3 7.16 17.11 3.23
CA TYR A 3 6.98 18.35 4.02
C TYR A 3 8.29 18.97 4.46
N PHE A 4 9.27 18.15 4.82
CA PHE A 4 10.56 18.60 5.32
C PHE A 4 11.51 19.07 4.20
N SER A 5 11.45 18.45 3.02
CA SER A 5 12.37 18.74 1.91
C SER A 5 11.98 19.95 1.07
N LEU A 6 10.68 20.30 0.99
CA LEU A 6 10.16 21.33 0.09
C LEU A 6 9.69 22.62 0.80
N GLY A 7 9.65 22.62 2.15
CA GLY A 7 9.22 23.74 2.96
C GLY A 7 7.70 24.03 2.94
N PRO A 8 7.21 24.82 3.92
CA PRO A 8 5.78 25.06 4.08
C PRO A 8 5.12 25.90 2.98
N ALA A 9 5.92 26.58 2.16
CA ALA A 9 5.45 27.46 1.07
C ALA A 9 5.38 26.77 -0.31
N SER A 10 5.63 25.45 -0.38
CA SER A 10 5.59 24.74 -1.65
C SER A 10 4.15 24.57 -2.16
N ILE A 11 3.97 24.58 -3.48
CA ILE A 11 2.68 24.38 -4.17
C ILE A 11 1.98 23.09 -3.72
N PHE A 12 2.74 22.08 -3.30
CA PHE A 12 2.23 20.78 -2.80
C PHE A 12 1.51 20.88 -1.45
N VAL A 13 1.85 21.87 -0.64
CA VAL A 13 1.17 22.11 0.66
C VAL A 13 -0.14 22.85 0.46
N VAL A 14 -0.21 23.73 -0.56
CA VAL A 14 -1.37 24.58 -0.86
C VAL A 14 -2.48 23.79 -1.57
N SER A 15 -2.12 22.80 -2.39
CA SER A 15 -3.08 22.07 -3.20
C SER A 15 -3.32 20.66 -2.64
N ARG A 16 -4.48 20.50 -1.99
CA ARG A 16 -4.90 19.25 -1.31
C ARG A 16 -4.97 18.03 -2.24
N TYR A 17 -5.50 18.25 -3.43
CA TYR A 17 -5.63 17.20 -4.44
C TYR A 17 -4.26 16.75 -4.97
N LEU A 18 -3.33 17.69 -5.11
CA LEU A 18 -1.96 17.37 -5.51
C LEU A 18 -1.26 16.53 -4.44
N ASN A 19 -1.43 16.88 -3.16
CA ASN A 19 -0.81 16.12 -2.07
C ASN A 19 -1.36 14.69 -2.00
N PHE A 20 -2.67 14.52 -2.17
CA PHE A 20 -3.30 13.20 -2.24
C PHE A 20 -2.77 12.38 -3.42
N GLY A 21 -2.73 12.97 -4.62
CA GLY A 21 -2.21 12.32 -5.82
C GLY A 21 -0.73 11.96 -5.71
N VAL A 22 0.10 12.87 -5.21
CA VAL A 22 1.54 12.64 -4.98
C VAL A 22 1.77 11.52 -3.98
N SER A 23 0.98 11.43 -2.91
CA SER A 23 1.08 10.34 -1.94
C SER A 23 0.80 8.98 -2.57
N ILE A 24 -0.25 8.88 -3.38
CA ILE A 24 -0.58 7.63 -4.08
C ILE A 24 0.53 7.25 -5.07
N ILE A 25 1.00 8.20 -5.88
CA ILE A 25 2.06 7.96 -6.85
C ILE A 25 3.35 7.54 -6.17
N ALA A 26 3.74 8.21 -5.08
CA ALA A 26 4.94 7.88 -4.31
C ALA A 26 4.87 6.45 -3.74
N MET A 27 3.72 6.04 -3.22
CA MET A 27 3.51 4.67 -2.73
C MET A 27 3.59 3.63 -3.84
N ILE A 28 3.00 3.91 -5.01
CA ILE A 28 3.08 3.00 -6.16
C ILE A 28 4.52 2.89 -6.65
N ILE A 29 5.24 4.00 -6.80
CA ILE A 29 6.66 4.01 -7.20
C ILE A 29 7.50 3.20 -6.22
N PHE A 30 7.28 3.40 -4.92
CA PHE A 30 7.99 2.67 -3.87
C PHE A 30 7.72 1.16 -3.95
N ALA A 31 6.45 0.76 -4.14
CA ALA A 31 6.08 -0.64 -4.29
C ALA A 31 6.69 -1.28 -5.55
N LEU A 32 6.70 -0.56 -6.69
CA LEU A 32 7.34 -1.01 -7.93
C LEU A 32 8.86 -1.13 -7.78
N LEU A 33 9.47 -0.20 -7.07
CA LEU A 33 10.91 -0.22 -6.81
C LEU A 33 11.27 -1.44 -5.94
N LEU A 34 10.51 -1.70 -4.88
CA LEU A 34 10.67 -2.89 -4.07
C LEU A 34 10.49 -4.18 -4.90
N TYR A 35 9.43 -4.24 -5.70
CA TYR A 35 9.21 -5.37 -6.59
C TYR A 35 10.41 -5.58 -7.53
N ARG A 36 10.88 -4.52 -8.19
CA ARG A 36 12.01 -4.60 -9.12
C ARG A 36 13.31 -5.04 -8.47
N ILE A 37 13.58 -4.60 -7.24
CA ILE A 37 14.79 -4.98 -6.49
C ILE A 37 14.72 -6.46 -6.09
N LEU A 38 13.57 -6.91 -5.61
CA LEU A 38 13.40 -8.23 -5.02
C LEU A 38 13.15 -9.34 -6.05
N PHE A 39 12.43 -9.04 -7.14
CA PHE A 39 12.10 -10.01 -8.18
C PHE A 39 13.05 -10.02 -9.38
N ARG A 40 14.08 -9.17 -9.38
CA ARG A 40 15.09 -9.16 -10.45
C ARG A 40 15.95 -10.43 -10.49
N ALA A 41 15.99 -11.19 -9.42
CA ALA A 41 16.66 -12.48 -9.34
C ALA A 41 15.62 -13.60 -9.36
N ASP A 42 15.55 -14.30 -10.44
CA ASP A 42 14.59 -15.33 -10.91
C ASP A 42 14.28 -16.50 -9.94
N LYS A 43 14.69 -16.45 -8.67
CA LYS A 43 14.66 -17.60 -7.77
C LYS A 43 14.21 -17.32 -6.32
N TYR A 44 13.73 -16.11 -5.98
CA TYR A 44 13.44 -15.84 -4.58
C TYR A 44 11.99 -16.16 -4.21
N PRO A 45 11.79 -16.96 -3.14
CA PRO A 45 10.45 -17.26 -2.64
C PRO A 45 9.77 -16.00 -2.07
N ILE A 46 8.45 -15.98 -2.08
CA ILE A 46 7.61 -14.90 -1.51
C ILE A 46 8.02 -14.54 -0.08
N PHE A 47 8.58 -15.50 0.67
CA PHE A 47 9.11 -15.28 2.01
C PHE A 47 10.22 -14.21 2.06
N LEU A 48 11.11 -14.14 1.06
CA LEU A 48 12.14 -13.11 0.99
C LEU A 48 11.55 -11.71 0.73
N LEU A 49 10.43 -11.62 0.00
CA LEU A 49 9.72 -10.36 -0.17
C LEU A 49 9.19 -9.83 1.17
N LEU A 50 8.60 -10.71 1.98
CA LEU A 50 8.12 -10.35 3.32
C LEU A 50 9.27 -9.92 4.23
N LEU A 51 10.37 -10.69 4.24
CA LEU A 51 11.55 -10.38 5.06
C LEU A 51 12.18 -9.04 4.67
N ALA A 52 12.38 -8.81 3.37
CA ALA A 52 12.91 -7.56 2.87
C ALA A 52 11.96 -6.37 3.16
N GLY A 53 10.66 -6.56 3.04
CA GLY A 53 9.65 -5.58 3.42
C GLY A 53 9.76 -5.19 4.90
N MET A 54 9.95 -6.18 5.79
CA MET A 54 10.15 -5.92 7.23
C MET A 54 11.45 -5.15 7.49
N ILE A 55 12.56 -5.54 6.88
CA ILE A 55 13.86 -4.86 7.05
C ILE A 55 13.79 -3.41 6.57
N ILE A 56 13.23 -3.19 5.39
CA ILE A 56 13.09 -1.84 4.83
C ILE A 56 12.10 -1.02 5.67
N GLY A 57 11.01 -1.63 6.13
CA GLY A 57 10.04 -0.99 7.00
C GLY A 57 10.66 -0.51 8.33
N THR A 58 11.46 -1.35 8.97
CA THR A 58 12.17 -0.98 10.22
C THR A 58 13.23 0.10 9.96
N LEU A 59 13.94 0.04 8.83
CA LEU A 59 14.92 1.07 8.46
C LEU A 59 14.24 2.43 8.23
N LEU A 60 13.14 2.46 7.49
CA LEU A 60 12.36 3.68 7.26
C LEU A 60 11.72 4.21 8.55
N GLY A 61 11.25 3.31 9.42
CA GLY A 61 10.75 3.67 10.75
C GLY A 61 11.83 4.32 11.60
N SER A 62 13.03 3.75 11.65
CA SER A 62 14.18 4.33 12.37
C SER A 62 14.58 5.69 11.81
N LEU A 63 14.60 5.84 10.48
CA LEU A 63 14.87 7.13 9.83
C LEU A 63 13.80 8.17 10.18
N THR A 64 12.55 7.77 10.20
CA THR A 64 11.43 8.65 10.59
C THR A 64 11.57 9.10 12.04
N THR A 65 11.87 8.18 12.95
CA THR A 65 12.10 8.52 14.37
C THR A 65 13.30 9.45 14.55
N PHE A 66 14.38 9.22 13.81
CA PHE A 66 15.55 10.11 13.83
C PHE A 66 15.19 11.54 13.38
N LEU A 67 14.44 11.66 12.28
CA LEU A 67 13.99 12.97 11.79
C LEU A 67 13.05 13.67 12.79
N GLN A 68 12.22 12.91 13.50
CA GLN A 68 11.32 13.44 14.53
C GLN A 68 12.07 14.06 15.72
N VAL A 69 13.24 13.55 16.07
CA VAL A 69 14.08 14.09 17.16
C VAL A 69 14.69 15.45 16.79
N ILE A 70 14.89 15.71 15.49
CA ILE A 70 15.49 16.95 14.98
C ILE A 70 14.45 18.07 14.84
N ILE A 71 13.17 17.73 14.75
CA ILE A 71 12.07 18.68 14.58
C ILE A 71 11.76 19.38 15.92
N ASP A 72 11.39 20.66 15.84
CA ASP A 72 10.95 21.44 17.00
C ASP A 72 9.76 20.73 17.69
N PRO A 73 9.72 20.65 19.04
CA PRO A 73 8.65 20.02 19.79
C PRO A 73 7.23 20.46 19.42
N VAL A 74 7.03 21.73 19.11
CA VAL A 74 5.73 22.29 18.69
C VAL A 74 5.29 21.75 17.33
N GLU A 75 6.23 21.67 16.38
CA GLU A 75 5.96 21.09 15.07
C GLU A 75 5.76 19.57 15.15
N TYR A 76 6.45 18.91 16.08
CA TYR A 76 6.30 17.47 16.34
C TYR A 76 4.89 17.13 16.82
N GLU A 77 4.31 17.86 17.78
CA GLU A 77 2.93 17.66 18.23
C GLU A 77 1.92 17.80 17.08
N ALA A 78 2.10 18.80 16.22
CA ALA A 78 1.24 19.01 15.05
C ALA A 78 1.36 17.87 14.03
N LEU A 79 2.56 17.31 13.85
CA LEU A 79 2.78 16.14 13.01
C LEU A 79 2.16 14.88 13.61
N GLN A 80 2.33 14.67 14.93
CA GLN A 80 1.82 13.50 15.63
C GLN A 80 0.29 13.43 15.57
N SER A 81 -0.39 14.56 15.71
CA SER A 81 -1.85 14.62 15.56
C SER A 81 -2.34 14.22 14.16
N ARG A 82 -1.50 14.38 13.13
CA ARG A 82 -1.81 13.99 11.74
C ARG A 82 -1.43 12.55 11.41
N LEU A 83 -0.52 11.94 12.21
CA LEU A 83 -0.11 10.54 12.02
C LEU A 83 -1.13 9.54 12.57
N PHE A 84 -2.02 9.97 13.46
CA PHE A 84 -3.10 9.11 13.92
C PHE A 84 -4.19 8.99 12.85
N ALA A 85 -4.61 7.76 12.58
CA ALA A 85 -5.75 7.51 11.73
C ALA A 85 -7.00 8.23 12.28
N SER A 86 -7.59 9.13 11.50
CA SER A 86 -8.73 9.93 11.93
C SER A 86 -9.85 9.86 10.92
N PHE A 87 -10.92 9.16 11.27
CA PHE A 87 -12.16 9.14 10.49
C PHE A 87 -12.96 10.45 10.59
N LEU A 88 -12.73 11.24 11.63
CA LEU A 88 -13.42 12.51 11.88
C LEU A 88 -12.93 13.64 10.95
N ASN A 89 -11.69 13.57 10.48
CA ASN A 89 -11.08 14.60 9.63
C ASN A 89 -11.13 14.26 8.14
N VAL A 90 -11.87 13.21 7.77
CA VAL A 90 -12.01 12.81 6.36
C VAL A 90 -12.84 13.85 5.63
N LYS A 91 -12.26 14.43 4.58
CA LYS A 91 -12.91 15.47 3.80
C LYS A 91 -13.80 14.86 2.72
N THR A 92 -15.04 15.29 2.69
CA THR A 92 -16.09 14.79 1.78
C THR A 92 -15.65 14.81 0.31
N GLU A 93 -14.87 15.81 -0.09
CA GLU A 93 -14.37 15.94 -1.46
C GLU A 93 -13.41 14.80 -1.86
N LEU A 94 -12.57 14.33 -0.92
CA LEU A 94 -11.63 13.23 -1.17
C LEU A 94 -12.31 11.86 -1.12
N ILE A 95 -13.45 11.75 -0.42
CA ILE A 95 -14.22 10.51 -0.35
C ILE A 95 -14.69 10.09 -1.73
N LEU A 96 -15.21 11.03 -2.52
CA LEU A 96 -15.74 10.73 -3.84
C LEU A 96 -14.64 10.22 -4.78
N ILE A 97 -13.47 10.88 -4.77
CA ILE A 97 -12.32 10.47 -5.58
C ILE A 97 -11.83 9.08 -5.13
N SER A 98 -11.71 8.88 -3.82
CA SER A 98 -11.30 7.58 -3.26
C SER A 98 -12.30 6.48 -3.61
N ALA A 99 -13.61 6.76 -3.55
CA ALA A 99 -14.65 5.80 -3.91
C ALA A 99 -14.54 5.36 -5.38
N VAL A 100 -14.26 6.30 -6.29
CA VAL A 100 -14.05 5.98 -7.70
C VAL A 100 -12.82 5.10 -7.89
N ILE A 101 -11.70 5.45 -7.24
CA ILE A 101 -10.47 4.63 -7.29
C ILE A 101 -10.74 3.23 -6.75
N LEU A 102 -11.40 3.09 -5.60
CA LEU A 102 -11.74 1.81 -4.99
C LEU A 102 -12.64 0.98 -5.90
N LEU A 103 -13.63 1.60 -6.56
CA LEU A 103 -14.52 0.92 -7.49
C LEU A 103 -13.75 0.38 -8.71
N ILE A 104 -12.85 1.17 -9.28
CA ILE A 104 -11.98 0.73 -10.37
C ILE A 104 -11.10 -0.44 -9.91
N CYS A 105 -10.47 -0.34 -8.74
CA CYS A 105 -9.66 -1.40 -8.18
C CYS A 105 -10.47 -2.67 -7.94
N PHE A 106 -11.71 -2.55 -7.46
CA PHE A 106 -12.61 -3.68 -7.26
C PHE A 106 -12.92 -4.40 -8.56
N VAL A 107 -13.25 -3.65 -9.62
CA VAL A 107 -13.51 -4.23 -10.95
C VAL A 107 -12.27 -4.96 -11.49
N ILE A 108 -11.08 -4.32 -11.40
CA ILE A 108 -9.82 -4.96 -11.83
C ILE A 108 -9.56 -6.23 -11.00
N GLY A 109 -9.72 -6.16 -9.68
CA GLY A 109 -9.56 -7.30 -8.77
C GLY A 109 -10.50 -8.45 -9.12
N TYR A 110 -11.75 -8.14 -9.43
CA TYR A 110 -12.73 -9.15 -9.84
C TYR A 110 -12.29 -9.96 -11.07
N PHE A 111 -11.74 -9.30 -12.09
CA PHE A 111 -11.20 -9.99 -13.26
C PHE A 111 -9.93 -10.81 -12.96
N MET A 112 -9.22 -10.48 -11.88
CA MET A 112 -8.02 -11.22 -11.46
C MET A 112 -8.31 -12.45 -10.62
N LEU A 113 -9.52 -12.61 -10.06
CA LEU A 113 -9.86 -13.70 -9.13
C LEU A 113 -9.54 -15.09 -9.71
N ARG A 114 -9.89 -15.32 -10.96
CA ARG A 114 -9.67 -16.61 -11.63
C ARG A 114 -8.19 -16.98 -11.69
N ASP A 115 -7.35 -16.03 -12.04
CA ASP A 115 -5.91 -16.26 -12.15
C ASP A 115 -5.28 -16.43 -10.76
N LEU A 116 -5.78 -15.71 -9.75
CA LEU A 116 -5.36 -15.86 -8.36
C LEU A 116 -5.71 -17.24 -7.79
N ASP A 117 -6.89 -17.78 -8.12
CA ASP A 117 -7.28 -19.14 -7.73
C ASP A 117 -6.33 -20.19 -8.32
N VAL A 118 -5.94 -20.02 -9.58
CA VAL A 118 -4.95 -20.91 -10.23
C VAL A 118 -3.57 -20.77 -9.56
N MET A 119 -3.17 -19.57 -9.17
CA MET A 119 -1.89 -19.32 -8.48
C MET A 119 -1.82 -19.98 -7.11
N SER A 120 -2.96 -20.22 -6.45
CA SER A 120 -3.02 -20.93 -5.15
C SER A 120 -2.53 -22.38 -5.23
N LEU A 121 -2.49 -22.98 -6.43
CA LEU A 121 -1.94 -24.32 -6.69
C LEU A 121 -0.40 -24.35 -6.72
N GLY A 122 0.25 -23.21 -6.53
CA GLY A 122 1.72 -23.05 -6.59
C GLY A 122 2.23 -22.63 -7.95
N ARG A 123 3.48 -22.10 -7.96
CA ARG A 123 4.10 -21.46 -9.13
C ARG A 123 4.15 -22.37 -10.36
N ASP A 124 4.65 -23.59 -10.19
CA ASP A 124 4.89 -24.51 -11.30
C ASP A 124 3.57 -24.96 -11.94
N ASN A 125 2.56 -25.25 -11.10
CA ASN A 125 1.23 -25.64 -11.57
C ASN A 125 0.53 -24.48 -12.30
N ALA A 126 0.64 -23.25 -11.78
CA ALA A 126 0.05 -22.09 -12.42
C ALA A 126 0.65 -21.81 -13.80
N ILE A 127 1.97 -21.94 -13.95
CA ILE A 127 2.66 -21.79 -15.23
C ILE A 127 2.21 -22.87 -16.23
N ASN A 128 2.13 -24.12 -15.77
CA ASN A 128 1.65 -25.23 -16.61
C ASN A 128 0.20 -25.07 -17.06
N LEU A 129 -0.62 -24.38 -16.26
CA LEU A 129 -2.00 -24.02 -16.62
C LEU A 129 -2.12 -22.76 -17.47
N GLY A 130 -0.98 -22.16 -17.90
CA GLY A 130 -0.94 -21.03 -18.82
C GLY A 130 -1.01 -19.66 -18.17
N VAL A 131 -0.96 -19.56 -16.81
CA VAL A 131 -0.94 -18.28 -16.11
C VAL A 131 0.47 -17.70 -16.11
N ASN A 132 0.61 -16.45 -16.56
CA ASN A 132 1.87 -15.72 -16.42
C ASN A 132 2.03 -15.27 -14.95
N TYR A 133 2.68 -16.14 -14.16
CA TYR A 133 2.83 -15.98 -12.71
C TYR A 133 3.45 -14.63 -12.33
N ASP A 134 4.56 -14.25 -12.97
CA ASP A 134 5.31 -13.04 -12.61
C ASP A 134 4.53 -11.76 -12.94
N ALA A 135 3.84 -11.74 -14.09
CA ALA A 135 2.97 -10.62 -14.45
C ALA A 135 1.76 -10.52 -13.50
N MET A 136 1.24 -11.65 -13.04
CA MET A 136 0.10 -11.68 -12.13
C MET A 136 0.49 -11.20 -10.73
N VAL A 137 1.64 -11.63 -10.21
CA VAL A 137 2.20 -11.11 -8.96
C VAL A 137 2.40 -9.60 -9.03
N LEU A 138 2.95 -9.09 -10.13
CA LEU A 138 3.14 -7.65 -10.32
C LEU A 138 1.80 -6.89 -10.30
N ARG A 139 0.78 -7.38 -11.01
CA ARG A 139 -0.56 -6.78 -11.02
C ARG A 139 -1.18 -6.78 -9.63
N ALA A 140 -1.06 -7.88 -8.89
CA ALA A 140 -1.57 -7.99 -7.51
C ALA A 140 -0.88 -6.99 -6.57
N ILE A 141 0.46 -6.84 -6.67
CA ILE A 141 1.22 -5.86 -5.87
C ILE A 141 0.80 -4.43 -6.21
N ILE A 142 0.64 -4.08 -7.49
CA ILE A 142 0.20 -2.75 -7.90
C ILE A 142 -1.20 -2.48 -7.34
N LEU A 143 -2.14 -3.41 -7.51
CA LEU A 143 -3.50 -3.27 -7.01
C LEU A 143 -3.53 -3.07 -5.49
N ALA A 144 -2.82 -3.92 -4.74
CA ALA A 144 -2.70 -3.79 -3.28
C ALA A 144 -2.09 -2.43 -2.89
N SER A 145 -1.05 -1.98 -3.61
CA SER A 145 -0.39 -0.69 -3.34
C SER A 145 -1.33 0.49 -3.56
N VAL A 146 -2.15 0.47 -4.61
CA VAL A 146 -3.15 1.51 -4.87
C VAL A 146 -4.22 1.54 -3.77
N LEU A 147 -4.70 0.37 -3.35
CA LEU A 147 -5.70 0.25 -2.27
C LEU A 147 -5.16 0.79 -0.94
N ILE A 148 -3.95 0.36 -0.54
CA ILE A 148 -3.30 0.80 0.69
C ILE A 148 -3.00 2.31 0.62
N ALA A 149 -2.47 2.80 -0.51
CA ALA A 149 -2.15 4.21 -0.69
C ALA A 149 -3.40 5.09 -0.58
N THR A 150 -4.50 4.68 -1.23
CA THR A 150 -5.77 5.42 -1.19
C THR A 150 -6.34 5.45 0.23
N SER A 151 -6.35 4.32 0.93
CA SER A 151 -6.82 4.23 2.31
C SER A 151 -5.96 5.08 3.26
N THR A 152 -4.64 4.95 3.16
CA THR A 152 -3.70 5.71 4.00
C THR A 152 -3.74 7.21 3.73
N ALA A 153 -3.89 7.61 2.47
CA ALA A 153 -3.99 9.02 2.11
C ALA A 153 -5.31 9.66 2.57
N LEU A 154 -6.39 8.86 2.70
CA LEU A 154 -7.70 9.33 3.14
C LEU A 154 -7.81 9.46 4.68
N VAL A 155 -7.43 8.42 5.39
CA VAL A 155 -7.68 8.25 6.84
C VAL A 155 -6.39 8.38 7.66
N GLY A 156 -5.25 8.11 7.06
CA GLY A 156 -3.95 7.95 7.72
C GLY A 156 -3.54 6.48 7.85
N PRO A 157 -2.35 6.20 8.40
CA PRO A 157 -1.84 4.85 8.52
C PRO A 157 -2.66 4.02 9.51
N VAL A 158 -3.29 2.96 9.01
CA VAL A 158 -4.04 2.00 9.83
C VAL A 158 -3.23 0.71 9.92
N MET A 159 -2.57 0.51 11.07
CA MET A 159 -1.80 -0.70 11.33
C MET A 159 -2.73 -1.89 11.64
N PHE A 160 -2.33 -3.08 11.21
CA PHE A 160 -3.00 -4.36 11.48
C PHE A 160 -4.42 -4.56 10.93
N LEU A 161 -5.08 -3.54 10.37
CA LEU A 161 -6.46 -3.70 9.84
C LEU A 161 -6.52 -4.78 8.76
N GLY A 162 -5.57 -4.79 7.83
CA GLY A 162 -5.53 -5.79 6.77
C GLY A 162 -5.37 -7.21 7.31
N LEU A 163 -4.55 -7.40 8.34
CA LEU A 163 -4.35 -8.69 8.98
C LEU A 163 -5.62 -9.17 9.71
N ILE A 164 -6.31 -8.27 10.40
CA ILE A 164 -7.57 -8.58 11.08
C ILE A 164 -8.65 -8.97 10.06
N VAL A 165 -8.80 -8.18 8.99
CA VAL A 165 -9.79 -8.45 7.94
C VAL A 165 -9.50 -9.76 7.23
N ALA A 166 -8.23 -10.06 6.90
CA ALA A 166 -7.85 -11.32 6.29
C ALA A 166 -8.19 -12.53 7.20
N ASN A 167 -7.82 -12.46 8.48
CA ASN A 167 -8.12 -13.53 9.42
C ASN A 167 -9.63 -13.73 9.62
N LEU A 168 -10.39 -12.64 9.73
CA LEU A 168 -11.85 -12.73 9.82
C LEU A 168 -12.47 -13.34 8.55
N SER A 169 -11.98 -12.95 7.36
CA SER A 169 -12.44 -13.53 6.10
C SER A 169 -12.23 -15.04 6.07
N TYR A 170 -11.05 -15.53 6.42
CA TYR A 170 -10.78 -16.96 6.49
C TYR A 170 -11.68 -17.70 7.49
N GLN A 171 -11.97 -17.06 8.61
CA GLN A 171 -12.80 -17.67 9.66
C GLN A 171 -14.29 -17.72 9.27
N TYR A 172 -14.80 -16.68 8.59
CA TYR A 172 -16.22 -16.62 8.23
C TYR A 172 -16.55 -17.40 6.95
N PHE A 173 -15.68 -17.35 5.95
CA PHE A 173 -15.99 -17.96 4.66
C PHE A 173 -15.51 -19.41 4.54
N ALA A 174 -14.64 -19.90 5.44
CA ALA A 174 -14.11 -21.27 5.49
C ALA A 174 -13.77 -21.87 4.11
N THR A 175 -13.41 -21.01 3.15
CA THR A 175 -13.10 -21.36 1.76
C THR A 175 -11.79 -20.73 1.34
N TYR A 176 -11.02 -21.46 0.56
CA TYR A 176 -9.78 -20.99 -0.04
C TYR A 176 -9.97 -20.39 -1.45
N LYS A 177 -11.22 -20.26 -1.91
CA LYS A 177 -11.52 -19.62 -3.19
C LYS A 177 -11.50 -18.11 -3.02
N HIS A 178 -10.95 -17.41 -4.01
CA HIS A 178 -10.89 -15.94 -4.06
C HIS A 178 -12.19 -15.30 -4.60
N SER A 179 -13.19 -16.13 -4.99
CA SER A 179 -14.49 -15.69 -5.52
C SER A 179 -15.52 -15.47 -4.40
#